data_7bdc7c8b643116386d83e108ca2012af
#
_entry.id   7bdc7c8b643116386d83e108ca2012af
#
_cell.length_a   1.000
_cell.length_b   1.000
_cell.length_c   1.000
_cell.angle_alpha   90.00
_cell.angle_beta   90.00
_cell.angle_gamma   90.00
#
_symmetry.space_group_name_H-M   'P 1'
#
loop_
_entity.id
_entity.type
_entity.pdbx_description
1 polymer ?
#
loop_
_entity_poly.entity_id
_entity_poly.type
_entity_poly.pdbx_seq_one_letter_code
_entity_poly.pdbx_strand_id
1 'polypeptide(L)'
;MRHIFLERTAQALADRRIATFRYEFAYMEKHAGRPDPPAVAAARVREAVAAAAVAAPGLSLFAGGKSFGGRMTSTAAAEAPLPGVRGLVFLGFPLHPPGQPGIGRAEHLDRVTVPMLFLQGTRDTFAQLPLLEPVIARLKPRATLHLIDGGDHSFKVPKSSGRTAEDVMSELAGTIAAWTSDVKPLTSDV
;
A
#
# COMPACT_ATOMS: atom_id res chain seq x y z
N MET A 1 7.09 -4.81 -15.69
CA MET A 1 6.08 -5.03 -14.63
C MET A 1 6.04 -6.47 -14.11
N ARG A 2 7.19 -7.05 -13.81
CA ARG A 2 7.27 -8.50 -13.47
C ARG A 2 7.66 -8.77 -12.00
N HIS A 3 7.14 -7.97 -11.07
CA HIS A 3 7.32 -8.31 -9.66
C HIS A 3 6.29 -9.38 -9.29
N ILE A 4 6.73 -10.63 -9.17
CA ILE A 4 5.88 -11.82 -8.97
C ILE A 4 4.86 -11.67 -7.83
N PHE A 5 5.23 -10.99 -6.75
CA PHE A 5 4.32 -10.72 -5.65
C PHE A 5 3.14 -9.84 -6.10
N LEU A 6 3.39 -8.76 -6.85
CA LEU A 6 2.33 -7.87 -7.35
C LEU A 6 1.49 -8.54 -8.44
N GLU A 7 2.06 -9.45 -9.23
CA GLU A 7 1.29 -10.28 -10.17
C GLU A 7 0.30 -11.18 -9.44
N ARG A 8 0.78 -11.92 -8.43
CA ARG A 8 -0.06 -12.79 -7.60
C ARG A 8 -1.13 -12.00 -6.84
N THR A 9 -0.76 -10.83 -6.30
CA THR A 9 -1.72 -9.93 -5.65
C THR A 9 -2.82 -9.50 -6.62
N ALA A 10 -2.45 -9.10 -7.84
CA ALA A 10 -3.41 -8.69 -8.87
C ALA A 10 -4.35 -9.83 -9.26
N GLN A 11 -3.85 -11.07 -9.41
CA GLN A 11 -4.68 -12.23 -9.69
C GLN A 11 -5.63 -12.52 -8.51
N ALA A 12 -5.14 -12.54 -7.28
CA ALA A 12 -5.97 -12.80 -6.10
C ALA A 12 -7.05 -11.71 -5.88
N LEU A 13 -6.80 -10.48 -6.30
CA LEU A 13 -7.79 -9.39 -6.31
C LEU A 13 -8.79 -9.56 -7.46
N ALA A 14 -8.35 -9.98 -8.64
CA ALA A 14 -9.24 -10.26 -9.79
C ALA A 14 -10.24 -11.38 -9.46
N ASP A 15 -9.82 -12.42 -8.75
CA ASP A 15 -10.68 -13.51 -8.26
C ASP A 15 -11.77 -12.99 -7.29
N ARG A 16 -11.58 -11.79 -6.72
CA ARG A 16 -12.52 -11.06 -5.86
C ARG A 16 -13.21 -9.88 -6.57
N ARG A 17 -13.15 -9.86 -7.89
CA ARG A 17 -13.76 -8.83 -8.76
C ARG A 17 -13.20 -7.42 -8.54
N ILE A 18 -11.95 -7.31 -8.14
CA ILE A 18 -11.22 -6.05 -8.02
C ILE A 18 -10.24 -5.94 -9.18
N ALA A 19 -10.51 -5.00 -10.08
CA ALA A 19 -9.59 -4.67 -11.17
C ALA A 19 -8.32 -4.00 -10.64
N THR A 20 -7.17 -4.28 -11.24
CA THR A 20 -5.90 -3.67 -10.86
C THR A 20 -5.23 -3.00 -12.05
N PHE A 21 -4.77 -1.76 -11.84
CA PHE A 21 -3.90 -1.03 -12.76
C PHE A 21 -2.50 -1.01 -12.16
N ARG A 22 -1.52 -1.63 -12.83
CA ARG A 22 -0.13 -1.72 -12.36
C ARG A 22 0.77 -0.86 -13.22
N TYR A 23 1.73 -0.19 -12.58
CA TYR A 23 2.73 0.65 -13.25
C TYR A 23 4.11 0.45 -12.64
N GLU A 24 5.13 0.97 -13.30
CA GLU A 24 6.51 0.98 -12.82
C GLU A 24 6.98 2.40 -12.59
N PHE A 25 7.87 2.57 -11.60
CA PHE A 25 8.59 3.82 -11.42
C PHE A 25 9.71 3.94 -12.45
N ALA A 26 10.12 5.16 -12.78
CA ALA A 26 11.09 5.41 -13.83
C ALA A 26 12.45 4.70 -13.58
N TYR A 27 12.87 4.57 -12.33
CA TYR A 27 14.10 3.83 -12.00
C TYR A 27 14.00 2.34 -12.35
N MET A 28 12.81 1.75 -12.28
CA MET A 28 12.57 0.33 -12.64
C MET A 28 12.60 0.15 -14.16
N GLU A 29 12.00 1.08 -14.92
CA GLU A 29 12.02 1.09 -16.39
C GLU A 29 13.45 1.23 -16.91
N LYS A 30 14.27 2.05 -16.25
CA LYS A 30 15.68 2.32 -16.60
C LYS A 30 16.66 1.30 -16.02
N HIS A 31 16.19 0.29 -15.29
CA HIS A 31 17.01 -0.67 -14.54
C HIS A 31 18.07 0.01 -13.64
N ALA A 32 17.74 1.18 -13.10
CA ALA A 32 18.63 1.95 -12.23
C ALA A 32 18.74 1.28 -10.84
N GLY A 33 19.95 1.26 -10.28
CA GLY A 33 20.21 0.62 -8.99
C GLY A 33 19.67 1.38 -7.77
N ARG A 34 19.14 2.61 -7.96
CA ARG A 34 18.60 3.45 -6.89
C ARG A 34 17.18 3.89 -7.22
N PRO A 35 16.28 3.90 -6.22
CA PRO A 35 14.93 4.44 -6.39
C PRO A 35 14.96 5.92 -6.83
N ASP A 36 13.89 6.33 -7.54
CA ASP A 36 13.67 7.71 -7.91
C ASP A 36 13.63 8.63 -6.68
N PRO A 37 14.05 9.91 -6.81
CA PRO A 37 13.78 10.93 -5.81
C PRO A 37 12.28 11.01 -5.49
N PRO A 38 11.89 11.35 -4.24
CA PRO A 38 10.48 11.37 -3.83
C PRO A 38 9.57 12.18 -4.74
N ALA A 39 10.00 13.36 -5.19
CA ALA A 39 9.20 14.21 -6.08
C ALA A 39 8.93 13.54 -7.45
N VAL A 40 9.94 12.87 -8.04
CA VAL A 40 9.78 12.13 -9.30
C VAL A 40 8.83 10.95 -9.11
N ALA A 41 8.99 10.22 -8.02
CA ALA A 41 8.13 9.08 -7.71
C ALA A 41 6.68 9.52 -7.43
N ALA A 42 6.47 10.64 -6.71
CA ALA A 42 5.15 11.19 -6.44
C ALA A 42 4.45 11.66 -7.73
N ALA A 43 5.18 12.31 -8.65
CA ALA A 43 4.65 12.66 -9.97
C ALA A 43 4.17 11.41 -10.74
N ARG A 44 4.98 10.34 -10.75
CA ARG A 44 4.62 9.06 -11.39
C ARG A 44 3.37 8.42 -10.78
N VAL A 45 3.19 8.51 -9.46
CA VAL A 45 1.94 8.08 -8.81
C VAL A 45 0.74 8.84 -9.36
N ARG A 46 0.83 10.16 -9.49
CA ARG A 46 -0.27 11.00 -10.01
C ARG A 46 -0.62 10.66 -11.45
N GLU A 47 0.38 10.47 -12.30
CA GLU A 47 0.19 10.01 -13.69
C GLU A 47 -0.54 8.66 -13.73
N ALA A 48 -0.11 7.71 -12.91
CA ALA A 48 -0.72 6.38 -12.84
C ALA A 48 -2.17 6.42 -12.33
N VAL A 49 -2.48 7.27 -11.35
CA VAL A 49 -3.85 7.49 -10.84
C VAL A 49 -4.73 8.06 -11.95
N ALA A 50 -4.26 9.07 -12.68
CA ALA A 50 -5.00 9.65 -13.79
C ALA A 50 -5.25 8.63 -14.91
N ALA A 51 -4.23 7.86 -15.29
CA ALA A 51 -4.36 6.81 -16.30
C ALA A 51 -5.33 5.69 -15.85
N ALA A 52 -5.32 5.29 -14.59
CA ALA A 52 -6.24 4.30 -14.06
C ALA A 52 -7.70 4.79 -14.09
N ALA A 53 -7.94 6.04 -13.75
CA ALA A 53 -9.27 6.65 -13.81
C ALA A 53 -9.84 6.69 -15.25
N VAL A 54 -8.98 6.94 -16.25
CA VAL A 54 -9.36 6.89 -17.65
C VAL A 54 -9.60 5.46 -18.14
N ALA A 55 -8.78 4.50 -17.69
CA ALA A 55 -8.87 3.11 -18.12
C ALA A 55 -10.12 2.39 -17.57
N ALA A 56 -10.64 2.82 -16.41
CA ALA A 56 -11.77 2.19 -15.74
C ALA A 56 -12.76 3.25 -15.19
N PRO A 57 -13.44 4.00 -16.07
CA PRO A 57 -14.38 5.04 -15.65
C PRO A 57 -15.55 4.42 -14.86
N GLY A 58 -15.97 5.08 -13.81
CA GLY A 58 -17.08 4.64 -12.96
C GLY A 58 -16.72 3.61 -11.87
N LEU A 59 -15.50 3.09 -11.85
CA LEU A 59 -15.04 2.25 -10.75
C LEU A 59 -14.49 3.10 -9.60
N SER A 60 -14.76 2.65 -8.36
CA SER A 60 -14.12 3.22 -7.18
C SER A 60 -12.61 3.01 -7.23
N LEU A 61 -11.84 4.09 -7.09
CA LEU A 61 -10.40 4.05 -7.21
C LEU A 61 -9.73 4.05 -5.83
N PHE A 62 -8.85 3.08 -5.64
CA PHE A 62 -7.94 2.99 -4.49
C PHE A 62 -6.50 2.99 -5.00
N ALA A 63 -5.60 3.64 -4.29
CA ALA A 63 -4.19 3.68 -4.66
C ALA A 63 -3.33 3.00 -3.60
N GLY A 64 -2.16 2.51 -3.96
CA GLY A 64 -1.30 1.87 -2.98
C GLY A 64 -0.11 1.16 -3.58
N GLY A 65 0.50 0.30 -2.80
CA GLY A 65 1.61 -0.51 -3.28
C GLY A 65 2.43 -1.17 -2.18
N LYS A 66 3.41 -1.94 -2.64
CA LYS A 66 4.34 -2.63 -1.77
C LYS A 66 5.51 -1.72 -1.40
N SER A 67 5.85 -1.68 -0.10
CA SER A 67 7.07 -1.03 0.41
C SER A 67 7.25 0.40 -0.13
N PHE A 68 8.29 0.65 -0.93
CA PHE A 68 8.55 1.94 -1.56
C PHE A 68 7.33 2.49 -2.32
N GLY A 69 6.63 1.64 -3.07
CA GLY A 69 5.44 2.05 -3.83
C GLY A 69 4.34 2.59 -2.94
N GLY A 70 4.02 1.92 -1.83
CA GLY A 70 3.04 2.38 -0.84
C GLY A 70 3.45 3.70 -0.20
N ARG A 71 4.73 3.82 0.20
CA ARG A 71 5.26 5.06 0.76
C ARG A 71 5.20 6.23 -0.23
N MET A 72 5.54 6.03 -1.49
CA MET A 72 5.45 7.10 -2.50
C MET A 72 4.01 7.48 -2.82
N THR A 73 3.10 6.52 -2.80
CA THR A 73 1.66 6.80 -2.92
C THR A 73 1.15 7.69 -1.79
N SER A 74 1.52 7.38 -0.54
CA SER A 74 1.15 8.24 0.59
C SER A 74 1.86 9.58 0.59
N THR A 75 3.12 9.66 0.12
CA THR A 75 3.83 10.93 -0.05
C THR A 75 3.09 11.82 -1.05
N ALA A 76 2.72 11.29 -2.21
CA ALA A 76 1.93 12.02 -3.20
C ALA A 76 0.58 12.49 -2.62
N ALA A 77 -0.14 11.63 -1.92
CA ALA A 77 -1.42 11.97 -1.30
C ALA A 77 -1.30 13.02 -0.19
N ALA A 78 -0.18 13.05 0.54
CA ALA A 78 0.11 14.03 1.59
C ALA A 78 0.52 15.41 1.04
N GLU A 79 1.09 15.47 -0.17
CA GLU A 79 1.42 16.72 -0.87
C GLU A 79 0.15 17.42 -1.40
N ALA A 80 -0.73 16.65 -2.04
CA ALA A 80 -2.05 17.09 -2.47
C ALA A 80 -2.96 15.88 -2.70
N PRO A 81 -4.29 15.98 -2.51
CA PRO A 81 -5.22 14.89 -2.77
C PRO A 81 -5.01 14.25 -4.14
N LEU A 82 -5.16 12.92 -4.20
CA LEU A 82 -5.15 12.17 -5.45
C LEU A 82 -6.59 12.13 -6.00
N PRO A 83 -6.87 12.70 -7.18
CA PRO A 83 -8.24 12.84 -7.67
C PRO A 83 -8.96 11.49 -7.77
N GLY A 84 -10.16 11.40 -7.19
CA GLY A 84 -11.00 10.20 -7.22
C GLY A 84 -10.54 9.03 -6.34
N VAL A 85 -9.37 9.12 -5.69
CA VAL A 85 -8.86 8.08 -4.81
C VAL A 85 -9.61 8.11 -3.49
N ARG A 86 -10.27 7.00 -3.14
CA ARG A 86 -11.11 6.84 -1.94
C ARG A 86 -10.36 6.33 -0.72
N GLY A 87 -9.19 5.74 -0.92
CA GLY A 87 -8.36 5.21 0.16
C GLY A 87 -7.03 4.68 -0.34
N LEU A 88 -6.10 4.48 0.59
CA LEU A 88 -4.75 3.98 0.31
C LEU A 88 -4.54 2.59 0.92
N VAL A 89 -3.85 1.71 0.19
CA VAL A 89 -3.52 0.34 0.64
C VAL A 89 -2.01 0.16 0.66
N PHE A 90 -1.46 -0.21 1.80
CA PHE A 90 -0.03 -0.44 1.99
C PHE A 90 0.26 -1.91 2.25
N LEU A 91 1.09 -2.49 1.40
CA LEU A 91 1.60 -3.85 1.52
C LEU A 91 3.03 -3.80 2.08
N GLY A 92 3.17 -3.85 3.40
CA GLY A 92 4.45 -3.69 4.10
C GLY A 92 4.97 -2.25 4.04
N PHE A 93 4.35 -1.32 4.80
CA PHE A 93 4.80 0.07 4.85
C PHE A 93 6.12 0.19 5.61
N PRO A 94 7.21 0.71 5.00
CA PRO A 94 8.50 0.83 5.68
C PRO A 94 8.56 2.11 6.52
N LEU A 95 8.65 2.01 7.83
CA LEU A 95 8.78 3.16 8.75
C LEU A 95 10.17 3.82 8.70
N HIS A 96 11.19 3.05 8.35
CA HIS A 96 12.59 3.49 8.39
C HIS A 96 13.47 2.76 7.36
N PRO A 97 14.69 3.24 7.10
CA PRO A 97 15.70 2.51 6.34
C PRO A 97 16.15 1.24 7.06
N PRO A 98 16.76 0.27 6.34
CA PRO A 98 17.36 -0.90 6.97
C PRO A 98 18.33 -0.52 8.08
N GLY A 99 18.23 -1.18 9.24
CA GLY A 99 19.16 -0.97 10.36
C GLY A 99 19.09 0.39 11.07
N GLN A 100 18.09 1.23 10.75
CA GLN A 100 17.91 2.56 11.35
C GLN A 100 16.48 2.70 11.90
N PRO A 101 16.13 2.02 13.00
CA PRO A 101 14.79 2.06 13.56
C PRO A 101 14.30 3.49 13.83
N GLY A 102 13.04 3.78 13.48
CA GLY A 102 12.43 5.08 13.64
C GLY A 102 11.11 5.19 12.87
N ILE A 103 10.45 6.34 12.95
CA ILE A 103 9.15 6.59 12.33
C ILE A 103 9.17 7.70 11.27
N GLY A 104 10.35 8.23 10.94
CA GLY A 104 10.48 9.41 10.06
C GLY A 104 9.82 9.25 8.69
N ARG A 105 9.73 8.02 8.18
CA ARG A 105 9.04 7.75 6.90
C ARG A 105 7.51 7.77 7.01
N ALA A 106 6.95 7.90 8.22
CA ALA A 106 5.51 7.96 8.46
C ALA A 106 5.02 9.36 8.87
N GLU A 107 5.90 10.35 9.03
CA GLU A 107 5.53 11.70 9.48
C GLU A 107 4.55 12.41 8.54
N HIS A 108 4.67 12.19 7.24
CA HIS A 108 3.78 12.79 6.24
C HIS A 108 2.35 12.22 6.27
N LEU A 109 2.12 11.06 6.91
CA LEU A 109 0.82 10.38 6.93
C LEU A 109 -0.27 11.18 7.64
N ASP A 110 0.10 12.09 8.54
CA ASP A 110 -0.86 12.98 9.22
C ASP A 110 -1.61 13.89 8.24
N ARG A 111 -0.99 14.21 7.09
CA ARG A 111 -1.57 15.04 6.03
C ARG A 111 -2.41 14.24 5.01
N VAL A 112 -2.39 12.91 5.08
CA VAL A 112 -3.25 12.09 4.23
C VAL A 112 -4.68 12.14 4.74
N THR A 113 -5.61 12.58 3.91
CA THR A 113 -7.01 12.83 4.29
C THR A 113 -7.94 11.65 4.08
N VAL A 114 -7.56 10.69 3.23
CA VAL A 114 -8.37 9.50 2.93
C VAL A 114 -8.04 8.34 3.87
N PRO A 115 -8.95 7.38 4.04
CA PRO A 115 -8.70 6.15 4.79
C PRO A 115 -7.46 5.39 4.29
N MET A 116 -6.77 4.73 5.22
CA MET A 116 -5.53 3.97 4.96
C MET A 116 -5.63 2.56 5.53
N LEU A 117 -5.35 1.55 4.72
CA LEU A 117 -5.18 0.16 5.15
C LEU A 117 -3.70 -0.20 5.17
N PHE A 118 -3.21 -0.60 6.33
CA PHE A 118 -1.86 -1.15 6.52
C PHE A 118 -1.96 -2.67 6.65
N LEU A 119 -1.38 -3.38 5.69
CA LEU A 119 -1.15 -4.82 5.75
C LEU A 119 0.31 -5.03 6.12
N GLN A 120 0.59 -5.56 7.30
CA GLN A 120 1.95 -5.60 7.85
C GLN A 120 2.28 -6.97 8.42
N GLY A 121 3.47 -7.49 8.12
CA GLY A 121 3.96 -8.72 8.73
C GLY A 121 4.42 -8.49 10.18
N THR A 122 4.10 -9.40 11.09
CA THR A 122 4.50 -9.28 12.52
C THR A 122 6.01 -9.39 12.73
N ARG A 123 6.76 -9.89 11.72
CA ARG A 123 8.23 -10.01 11.72
C ARG A 123 8.90 -9.06 10.74
N ASP A 124 8.18 -8.02 10.29
CA ASP A 124 8.74 -7.03 9.37
C ASP A 124 9.75 -6.14 10.09
N THR A 125 11.03 -6.27 9.71
CA THR A 125 12.14 -5.50 10.29
C THR A 125 12.21 -4.04 9.82
N PHE A 126 11.40 -3.63 8.84
CA PHE A 126 11.28 -2.24 8.39
C PHE A 126 10.15 -1.47 9.10
N ALA A 127 9.35 -2.17 9.91
CA ALA A 127 8.24 -1.59 10.65
C ALA A 127 7.89 -2.47 11.86
N GLN A 128 8.81 -2.54 12.82
CA GLN A 128 8.57 -3.30 14.05
C GLN A 128 7.30 -2.79 14.75
N LEU A 129 6.49 -3.72 15.29
CA LEU A 129 5.19 -3.40 15.89
C LEU A 129 5.27 -2.32 16.99
N PRO A 130 6.27 -2.31 17.89
CA PRO A 130 6.39 -1.25 18.90
C PRO A 130 6.56 0.17 18.31
N LEU A 131 7.03 0.28 17.05
CA LEU A 131 7.12 1.57 16.34
C LEU A 131 5.87 1.85 15.50
N LEU A 132 5.26 0.80 14.94
CA LEU A 132 4.11 0.94 14.04
C LEU A 132 2.81 1.23 14.81
N GLU A 133 2.54 0.52 15.89
CA GLU A 133 1.29 0.65 16.64
C GLU A 133 1.01 2.07 17.13
N PRO A 134 1.98 2.83 17.68
CA PRO A 134 1.78 4.24 18.03
C PRO A 134 1.48 5.13 16.82
N VAL A 135 2.08 4.85 15.66
CA VAL A 135 1.77 5.56 14.40
C VAL A 135 0.32 5.31 13.99
N ILE A 136 -0.13 4.06 14.00
CA ILE A 136 -1.51 3.71 13.69
C ILE A 136 -2.48 4.35 14.68
N ALA A 137 -2.18 4.33 15.97
CA ALA A 137 -3.02 4.94 17.00
C ALA A 137 -3.20 6.44 16.78
N ARG A 138 -2.11 7.15 16.42
CA ARG A 138 -2.12 8.58 16.09
C ARG A 138 -2.99 8.89 14.87
N LEU A 139 -2.99 8.00 13.88
CA LEU A 139 -3.70 8.19 12.61
C LEU A 139 -5.19 7.81 12.65
N LYS A 140 -5.70 7.25 13.75
CA LYS A 140 -7.12 6.91 13.90
C LYS A 140 -8.01 8.16 13.79
N PRO A 141 -9.24 8.02 13.24
CA PRO A 141 -9.87 6.79 12.74
C PRO A 141 -9.51 6.42 11.29
N ARG A 142 -8.62 7.16 10.62
CA ARG A 142 -8.30 6.96 9.20
C ARG A 142 -7.40 5.76 8.92
N ALA A 143 -6.70 5.21 9.91
CA ALA A 143 -5.81 4.08 9.74
C ALA A 143 -6.40 2.77 10.28
N THR A 144 -6.43 1.76 9.44
CA THR A 144 -6.72 0.36 9.78
C THR A 144 -5.44 -0.45 9.66
N LEU A 145 -5.11 -1.22 10.68
CA LEU A 145 -3.98 -2.15 10.68
C LEU A 145 -4.48 -3.59 10.63
N HIS A 146 -3.99 -4.37 9.68
CA HIS A 146 -4.16 -5.81 9.63
C HIS A 146 -2.79 -6.48 9.67
N LEU A 147 -2.58 -7.37 10.64
CA LEU A 147 -1.32 -8.07 10.86
C LEU A 147 -1.34 -9.44 10.21
N ILE A 148 -0.32 -9.73 9.41
CA ILE A 148 -0.04 -11.07 8.90
C ILE A 148 0.90 -11.75 9.89
N ASP A 149 0.35 -12.68 10.66
CA ASP A 149 1.13 -13.37 11.68
C ASP A 149 2.30 -14.17 11.09
N GLY A 150 3.47 -14.02 11.70
CA GLY A 150 4.73 -14.61 11.23
C GLY A 150 5.29 -14.02 9.93
N GLY A 151 4.58 -13.09 9.27
CA GLY A 151 5.02 -12.49 8.01
C GLY A 151 6.25 -11.58 8.17
N ASP A 152 7.23 -11.71 7.25
CA ASP A 152 8.31 -10.75 7.09
C ASP A 152 7.89 -9.59 6.18
N HIS A 153 8.83 -8.70 5.82
CA HIS A 153 8.59 -7.59 4.89
C HIS A 153 8.09 -8.03 3.50
N SER A 154 8.35 -9.26 3.11
CA SER A 154 7.88 -9.87 1.87
C SER A 154 6.64 -10.75 2.06
N PHE A 155 6.07 -10.75 3.27
CA PHE A 155 4.96 -11.60 3.70
C PHE A 155 5.28 -13.10 3.66
N LYS A 156 6.56 -13.46 3.72
CA LYS A 156 6.96 -14.85 3.90
C LYS A 156 6.80 -15.23 5.36
N VAL A 157 6.14 -16.36 5.59
CA VAL A 157 5.95 -16.94 6.93
C VAL A 157 6.88 -18.13 7.15
N PRO A 158 7.27 -18.44 8.39
CA PRO A 158 8.10 -19.62 8.67
C PRO A 158 7.33 -20.91 8.38
N LYS A 159 8.03 -21.95 7.98
CA LYS A 159 7.45 -23.28 7.74
C LYS A 159 6.69 -23.84 8.95
N SER A 160 7.15 -23.51 10.16
CA SER A 160 6.51 -23.91 11.42
C SER A 160 5.12 -23.30 11.64
N SER A 161 4.73 -22.26 10.89
CA SER A 161 3.38 -21.69 10.95
C SER A 161 2.31 -22.61 10.33
N GLY A 162 2.70 -23.60 9.53
CA GLY A 162 1.79 -24.44 8.76
C GLY A 162 1.07 -23.72 7.62
N ARG A 163 1.36 -22.45 7.37
CA ARG A 163 0.72 -21.63 6.33
C ARG A 163 1.52 -21.65 5.04
N THR A 164 0.81 -21.66 3.93
CA THR A 164 1.39 -21.54 2.59
C THR A 164 1.47 -20.08 2.13
N ALA A 165 2.20 -19.82 1.05
CA ALA A 165 2.22 -18.51 0.42
C ALA A 165 0.85 -18.12 -0.18
N GLU A 166 0.09 -19.11 -0.59
CA GLU A 166 -1.27 -18.98 -1.10
C GLU A 166 -2.25 -18.57 0.00
N ASP A 167 -2.15 -19.14 1.19
CA ASP A 167 -2.96 -18.76 2.36
C ASP A 167 -2.74 -17.29 2.71
N VAL A 168 -1.47 -16.87 2.77
CA VAL A 168 -1.11 -15.47 3.04
C VAL A 168 -1.63 -14.54 1.95
N MET A 169 -1.49 -14.91 0.67
CA MET A 169 -1.99 -14.12 -0.45
C MET A 169 -3.52 -14.01 -0.42
N SER A 170 -4.21 -15.08 -0.09
CA SER A 170 -5.67 -15.08 0.05
C SER A 170 -6.13 -14.18 1.19
N GLU A 171 -5.43 -14.19 2.33
CA GLU A 171 -5.70 -13.29 3.45
C GLU A 171 -5.49 -11.83 3.06
N LEU A 172 -4.35 -11.49 2.44
CA LEU A 172 -4.07 -10.13 1.97
C LEU A 172 -5.17 -9.62 1.02
N ALA A 173 -5.52 -10.41 0.00
CA ALA A 173 -6.51 -10.03 -0.98
C ALA A 173 -7.94 -9.98 -0.38
N GLY A 174 -8.28 -10.89 0.52
CA GLY A 174 -9.55 -10.89 1.24
C GLY A 174 -9.71 -9.66 2.12
N THR A 175 -8.66 -9.30 2.86
CA THR A 175 -8.66 -8.09 3.70
C THR A 175 -8.80 -6.82 2.86
N ILE A 176 -8.11 -6.73 1.73
CA ILE A 176 -8.27 -5.58 0.80
C ILE A 176 -9.70 -5.52 0.29
N ALA A 177 -10.27 -6.63 -0.16
CA ALA A 177 -11.62 -6.69 -0.70
C ALA A 177 -12.67 -6.24 0.33
N ALA A 178 -12.60 -6.76 1.55
CA ALA A 178 -13.50 -6.39 2.63
C ALA A 178 -13.37 -4.88 2.94
N TRP A 179 -12.14 -4.41 3.18
CA TRP A 179 -11.90 -3.02 3.54
C TRP A 179 -12.34 -2.04 2.45
N THR A 180 -12.05 -2.33 1.16
CA THR A 180 -12.47 -1.44 0.06
C THR A 180 -13.98 -1.36 -0.10
N SER A 181 -14.71 -2.42 0.27
CA SER A 181 -16.18 -2.42 0.29
C SER A 181 -16.75 -1.56 1.42
N ASP A 182 -16.06 -1.48 2.57
CA ASP A 182 -16.50 -0.74 3.75
C ASP A 182 -16.20 0.77 3.65
N VAL A 183 -15.22 1.18 2.82
CA VAL A 183 -14.91 2.60 2.63
C VAL A 183 -16.05 3.31 1.92
N LYS A 184 -16.71 4.21 2.65
CA LYS A 184 -17.83 5.00 2.12
C LYS A 184 -17.42 5.83 0.90
N PRO A 185 -18.35 6.10 -0.05
CA PRO A 185 -18.10 7.05 -1.12
C PRO A 185 -17.65 8.41 -0.55
N LEU A 186 -16.77 9.09 -1.27
CA LEU A 186 -16.53 10.52 -1.00
C LEU A 186 -17.90 11.20 -1.16
N THR A 187 -18.45 11.75 -0.09
CA THR A 187 -19.59 12.65 -0.21
C THR A 187 -19.11 13.84 -1.03
N SER A 188 -19.67 14.02 -2.21
CA SER A 188 -19.57 15.28 -2.91
C SER A 188 -20.33 16.28 -2.08
N ASP A 189 -19.63 17.00 -1.19
CA ASP A 189 -20.17 18.24 -0.66
C ASP A 189 -20.33 19.17 -1.86
N VAL A 190 -21.60 19.39 -2.21
CA VAL A 190 -22.08 20.34 -3.23
C VAL A 190 -21.76 21.76 -2.78
#